data_3f2826afc5245f0ff4ac09497657e3b9
#
_entry.id   3f2826afc5245f0ff4ac09497657e3b9
#
_cell.length_a   1.000
_cell.length_b   1.000
_cell.length_c   1.000
_cell.angle_alpha   90.00
_cell.angle_beta   90.00
_cell.angle_gamma   90.00
#
_symmetry.space_group_name_H-M   'P 1'
#
loop_
_entity.id
_entity.type
_entity.pdbx_description
1 polymer ?
#
loop_
_entity_poly.entity_id
_entity_poly.type
_entity_poly.pdbx_seq_one_letter_code
_entity_poly.pdbx_strand_id
1 'polypeptide(L)'
;MKSKAKTVIPDHIFGDLDLLENSAPWQVKRLSGVHHYNRKNPCNPRPGDEVRLVVSTSDEQVYSRVRVWYSTDEWATRQELTLSKTELIWDTPGWGGLQYWEGTLPAQDKGTMLRYRLAAYSPCSEKWLFADDQAEAFDQATNYSIWYDKDKTPEWAKKALVYQVFVDRFNPGRGRQWAQTEDLTKPFGGTLSGVTQKLDDIQRMGFDTLWLSPIFSSPSHHAYDVSDYYQINPRFGSGEDFDSLLEKAHNKGMRVILDFVVNHCSNQHPAFLDAQAHQDSPYHDWFTWEPWPESYQCFYEVKEMPELDLSYGKPARAYLLECARYWLRRGVDGFRLDYAHGPEQDFWVDFRRACRRVNPACWTFGEVVAPADIQASFAGGIDGSLDFLLCQALRLTFAQQTWPLSRLAGFLESHWDHYPADFSLPAFIDNHDMNRFIFSAHADVRLLKLALLLLYALPQPPVIYYGTEFGLSQKRSIHSEGGLGFDEARLPMDWEKAEGEDLRGYLAQLANMRKVHAAVRHAKREILHCDDQSETLVLAIGAGKERLWVALNRSELSQVLTLNVSEADGLYNGLNAEYFKAKAGQLRLTLSPLSGLVLVQK
;
A
#
# COMPACT_ATOMS: atom_id res chain seq x y z
N MET A 1 0.99 27.29 -33.56
CA MET A 1 -0.35 26.89 -33.06
C MET A 1 -0.30 26.91 -31.55
N LYS A 2 -1.10 27.74 -30.87
CA LYS A 2 -1.17 27.72 -29.40
C LYS A 2 -1.77 26.34 -28.99
N SER A 3 -1.00 25.53 -28.31
CA SER A 3 -1.52 24.30 -27.65
C SER A 3 -2.69 24.72 -26.76
N LYS A 4 -3.86 24.17 -26.99
CA LYS A 4 -4.96 24.29 -26.02
C LYS A 4 -4.43 23.71 -24.72
N ALA A 5 -4.36 24.53 -23.67
CA ALA A 5 -4.03 24.04 -22.34
C ALA A 5 -4.99 22.89 -22.03
N LYS A 6 -4.45 21.68 -21.84
CA LYS A 6 -5.24 20.53 -21.39
C LYS A 6 -5.81 20.92 -20.02
N THR A 7 -7.12 20.80 -19.85
CA THR A 7 -7.77 21.01 -18.54
C THR A 7 -7.24 19.96 -17.60
N VAL A 8 -6.58 20.36 -16.51
CA VAL A 8 -6.13 19.42 -15.48
C VAL A 8 -7.37 18.84 -14.81
N ILE A 9 -7.51 17.53 -14.85
CA ILE A 9 -8.57 16.80 -14.13
C ILE A 9 -8.15 16.75 -12.66
N PRO A 10 -8.99 17.20 -11.71
CA PRO A 10 -8.71 16.97 -10.29
C PRO A 10 -8.45 15.48 -10.04
N ASP A 11 -7.32 15.14 -9.44
CA ASP A 11 -6.85 13.77 -9.31
C ASP A 11 -6.08 13.60 -7.99
N HIS A 12 -6.78 13.88 -6.88
CA HIS A 12 -6.24 13.67 -5.55
C HIS A 12 -6.35 12.19 -5.20
N ILE A 13 -5.34 11.67 -4.51
CA ILE A 13 -5.45 10.36 -3.87
C ILE A 13 -6.24 10.57 -2.58
N PHE A 14 -7.32 9.79 -2.41
CA PHE A 14 -8.11 9.79 -1.19
C PHE A 14 -7.21 9.45 0.02
N GLY A 15 -7.23 10.28 1.08
CA GLY A 15 -6.47 10.07 2.30
C GLY A 15 -5.21 10.92 2.46
N ASP A 16 -5.22 12.17 2.00
CA ASP A 16 -4.27 13.22 2.42
C ASP A 16 -2.82 13.12 1.95
N LEU A 17 -2.57 12.69 0.74
CA LEU A 17 -1.30 13.01 0.08
C LEU A 17 -1.27 14.39 -0.56
N ASP A 18 -2.28 15.23 -0.36
CA ASP A 18 -2.22 16.63 -0.77
C ASP A 18 -1.32 17.41 0.20
N LEU A 19 -0.04 17.46 -0.20
CA LEU A 19 1.10 17.90 0.60
C LEU A 19 1.05 19.38 1.04
N LEU A 20 0.14 20.19 0.50
CA LEU A 20 0.11 21.62 0.78
C LEU A 20 -0.97 22.02 1.79
N GLU A 21 -2.15 21.41 1.73
CA GLU A 21 -3.25 21.76 2.65
C GLU A 21 -3.19 21.00 3.97
N ASN A 22 -2.67 19.77 3.99
CA ASN A 22 -2.63 18.89 5.17
C ASN A 22 -1.28 18.85 5.89
N SER A 23 -0.23 19.44 5.32
CA SER A 23 1.08 19.53 6.00
C SER A 23 1.07 20.40 7.24
N ALA A 24 0.26 21.47 7.27
CA ALA A 24 0.21 22.41 8.40
C ALA A 24 -0.39 21.78 9.68
N PRO A 25 -1.55 21.10 9.68
CA PRO A 25 -2.07 20.37 10.83
C PRO A 25 -1.09 19.30 11.36
N TRP A 26 -0.45 18.57 10.47
CA TRP A 26 0.55 17.57 10.81
C TRP A 26 1.76 18.16 11.52
N GLN A 27 2.29 19.28 11.01
CA GLN A 27 3.42 19.98 11.62
C GLN A 27 3.05 20.53 12.98
N VAL A 28 1.87 21.13 13.15
CA VAL A 28 1.38 21.61 14.45
C VAL A 28 1.27 20.45 15.43
N LYS A 29 0.67 19.33 15.05
CA LYS A 29 0.58 18.13 15.90
C LYS A 29 1.96 17.60 16.29
N ARG A 30 2.92 17.57 15.37
CA ARG A 30 4.30 17.13 15.62
C ARG A 30 5.04 18.03 16.59
N LEU A 31 4.73 19.31 16.63
CA LEU A 31 5.36 20.31 17.48
C LEU A 31 4.71 20.42 18.88
N SER A 32 3.63 19.68 19.15
CA SER A 32 2.94 19.66 20.43
C SER A 32 3.14 18.34 21.17
N GLY A 33 3.41 18.39 22.48
CA GLY A 33 3.42 17.22 23.35
C GLY A 33 4.63 16.27 23.19
N VAL A 34 4.37 14.97 23.31
CA VAL A 34 5.36 13.89 23.35
C VAL A 34 5.07 12.90 22.22
N HIS A 35 6.06 12.63 21.37
CA HIS A 35 5.86 11.75 20.22
C HIS A 35 6.95 10.71 20.05
N HIS A 36 6.53 9.50 19.73
CA HIS A 36 7.39 8.38 19.37
C HIS A 36 7.20 7.94 17.91
N TYR A 37 5.96 7.90 17.41
CA TYR A 37 5.60 7.46 16.04
C TYR A 37 6.25 6.14 15.65
N ASN A 38 6.36 5.21 16.61
CA ASN A 38 7.01 3.91 16.44
C ASN A 38 8.47 4.01 15.90
N ARG A 39 9.17 5.12 16.17
CA ARG A 39 10.56 5.34 15.71
C ARG A 39 11.53 4.46 16.47
N LYS A 40 11.95 3.40 15.84
CA LYS A 40 12.89 2.41 16.37
C LYS A 40 13.92 1.99 15.33
N ASN A 41 15.13 1.66 15.78
CA ASN A 41 16.19 1.17 14.91
C ASN A 41 16.90 -0.04 15.54
N PRO A 42 16.88 -1.22 14.87
CA PRO A 42 16.23 -1.48 13.60
C PRO A 42 14.70 -1.43 13.69
N CYS A 43 14.02 -1.01 12.61
CA CYS A 43 12.56 -0.91 12.58
C CYS A 43 11.85 -2.28 12.59
N ASN A 44 12.50 -3.32 12.07
CA ASN A 44 12.08 -4.72 12.14
C ASN A 44 13.20 -5.56 12.79
N PRO A 45 13.35 -5.52 14.14
CA PRO A 45 14.45 -6.16 14.85
C PRO A 45 14.36 -7.69 14.78
N ARG A 46 15.54 -8.30 14.75
CA ARG A 46 15.72 -9.75 14.75
C ARG A 46 16.11 -10.26 16.14
N PRO A 47 15.99 -11.54 16.40
CA PRO A 47 16.53 -12.15 17.60
C PRO A 47 18.01 -11.80 17.78
N GLY A 48 18.34 -11.25 18.95
CA GLY A 48 19.68 -10.77 19.28
C GLY A 48 19.97 -9.32 18.96
N ASP A 49 19.05 -8.59 18.29
CA ASP A 49 19.20 -7.15 18.07
C ASP A 49 18.80 -6.37 19.32
N GLU A 50 19.60 -5.39 19.68
CA GLU A 50 19.19 -4.29 20.53
C GLU A 50 18.39 -3.28 19.73
N VAL A 51 17.42 -2.60 20.35
CA VAL A 51 16.54 -1.67 19.66
C VAL A 51 16.65 -0.27 20.24
N ARG A 52 17.22 0.64 19.47
CA ARG A 52 17.23 2.06 19.80
C ARG A 52 15.85 2.67 19.58
N LEU A 53 15.28 3.29 20.60
CA LEU A 53 14.03 4.04 20.57
C LEU A 53 14.34 5.54 20.50
N VAL A 54 13.50 6.27 19.75
CA VAL A 54 13.60 7.73 19.60
C VAL A 54 12.27 8.37 20.00
N VAL A 55 12.32 9.36 20.89
CA VAL A 55 11.18 10.15 21.33
C VAL A 55 11.47 11.61 21.08
N SER A 56 10.49 12.39 20.67
CA SER A 56 10.56 13.85 20.61
C SER A 56 9.59 14.47 21.60
N THR A 57 10.00 15.55 22.22
CA THR A 57 9.17 16.39 23.09
C THR A 57 9.16 17.82 22.57
N SER A 58 8.01 18.47 22.56
CA SER A 58 7.88 19.87 22.16
C SER A 58 8.50 20.82 23.21
N ASP A 59 8.66 22.09 22.83
CA ASP A 59 9.09 23.17 23.73
C ASP A 59 7.94 23.92 24.39
N GLU A 60 6.69 23.43 24.23
CA GLU A 60 5.51 24.02 24.89
C GLU A 60 5.59 23.96 26.41
N GLN A 61 6.31 22.98 26.95
CA GLN A 61 6.61 22.85 28.35
C GLN A 61 7.96 22.17 28.60
N VAL A 62 8.49 22.32 29.83
CA VAL A 62 9.74 21.67 30.19
C VAL A 62 9.50 20.19 30.46
N TYR A 63 10.24 19.33 29.78
CA TYR A 63 10.33 17.91 30.08
C TYR A 63 11.70 17.60 30.67
N SER A 64 11.72 16.98 31.85
CA SER A 64 12.96 16.71 32.60
C SER A 64 13.44 15.26 32.48
N ARG A 65 12.56 14.33 32.17
CA ARG A 65 12.84 12.90 32.07
C ARG A 65 11.94 12.26 31.01
N VAL A 66 12.47 11.30 30.24
CA VAL A 66 11.69 10.40 29.41
C VAL A 66 11.97 8.97 29.83
N ARG A 67 10.92 8.18 29.97
CA ARG A 67 10.99 6.80 30.45
C ARG A 67 10.21 5.86 29.53
N VAL A 68 10.75 4.68 29.35
CA VAL A 68 10.09 3.54 28.71
C VAL A 68 9.81 2.50 29.78
N TRP A 69 8.59 2.03 29.84
CA TRP A 69 8.21 0.80 30.54
C TRP A 69 8.06 -0.29 29.52
N TYR A 70 8.63 -1.47 29.76
CA TYR A 70 8.53 -2.59 28.84
C TYR A 70 8.32 -3.92 29.56
N SER A 71 7.75 -4.88 28.84
CA SER A 71 7.39 -6.20 29.34
C SER A 71 7.53 -7.25 28.22
N THR A 72 7.89 -8.47 28.59
CA THR A 72 7.92 -9.65 27.69
C THR A 72 6.92 -10.73 28.08
N ASP A 73 6.07 -10.47 29.07
CA ASP A 73 5.09 -11.38 29.67
C ASP A 73 3.68 -10.77 29.75
N GLU A 74 3.29 -9.98 28.72
CA GLU A 74 1.97 -9.37 28.59
C GLU A 74 1.61 -8.48 29.83
N TRP A 75 2.59 -7.72 30.31
CA TRP A 75 2.50 -6.80 31.44
C TRP A 75 2.35 -7.44 32.83
N ALA A 76 2.58 -8.78 32.98
CA ALA A 76 2.65 -9.42 34.29
C ALA A 76 3.82 -8.89 35.13
N THR A 77 4.97 -8.61 34.46
CA THR A 77 6.09 -7.88 35.07
C THR A 77 6.42 -6.64 34.22
N ARG A 78 7.03 -5.64 34.86
CA ARG A 78 7.36 -4.36 34.23
C ARG A 78 8.81 -4.00 34.51
N GLN A 79 9.55 -3.71 33.45
CA GLN A 79 10.91 -3.17 33.51
C GLN A 79 10.91 -1.72 33.06
N GLU A 80 11.94 -0.95 33.42
CA GLU A 80 12.05 0.47 33.13
C GLU A 80 13.39 0.79 32.47
N LEU A 81 13.35 1.73 31.52
CA LEU A 81 14.51 2.32 30.86
C LEU A 81 14.34 3.84 30.82
N THR A 82 15.36 4.59 31.28
CA THR A 82 15.38 6.05 31.13
C THR A 82 16.13 6.43 29.87
N LEU A 83 15.53 7.32 29.05
CA LEU A 83 16.13 7.84 27.82
C LEU A 83 16.99 9.06 28.14
N SER A 84 18.06 9.22 27.37
CA SER A 84 18.97 10.37 27.46
C SER A 84 18.58 11.44 26.44
N LYS A 85 18.73 12.70 26.82
CA LYS A 85 18.63 13.83 25.86
C LYS A 85 19.75 13.70 24.83
N THR A 86 19.37 13.93 23.56
CA THR A 86 20.32 13.97 22.44
C THR A 86 20.37 15.36 21.83
N GLU A 87 19.62 15.62 20.79
CA GLU A 87 19.66 16.87 20.04
C GLU A 87 18.38 17.70 20.22
N LEU A 88 18.52 19.02 20.08
CA LEU A 88 17.41 19.93 19.93
C LEU A 88 17.40 20.43 18.50
N ILE A 89 16.31 20.15 17.77
CA ILE A 89 16.11 20.61 16.40
C ILE A 89 15.07 21.72 16.42
N TRP A 90 15.44 22.87 15.89
CA TRP A 90 14.51 23.97 15.68
C TRP A 90 13.77 23.78 14.35
N ASP A 91 12.46 23.66 14.42
CA ASP A 91 11.60 23.59 13.24
C ASP A 91 11.18 25.01 12.84
N THR A 92 11.93 25.62 11.91
CA THR A 92 11.69 26.99 11.46
C THR A 92 10.29 27.20 10.87
N PRO A 93 9.74 26.30 10.01
CA PRO A 93 8.38 26.43 9.52
C PRO A 93 7.32 26.44 10.62
N GLY A 94 7.49 25.63 11.65
CA GLY A 94 6.54 25.51 12.77
C GLY A 94 6.82 26.44 13.94
N TRP A 95 7.94 27.19 13.93
CA TRP A 95 8.36 28.09 15.02
C TRP A 95 8.44 27.42 16.39
N GLY A 96 8.86 26.17 16.44
CA GLY A 96 9.01 25.41 17.66
C GLY A 96 10.27 24.55 17.70
N GLY A 97 10.70 24.17 18.88
CA GLY A 97 11.82 23.27 19.10
C GLY A 97 11.37 21.85 19.45
N LEU A 98 12.03 20.86 18.89
CA LEU A 98 11.86 19.45 19.24
C LEU A 98 13.11 18.94 19.94
N GLN A 99 12.98 18.60 21.23
CA GLN A 99 14.02 17.91 21.97
C GLN A 99 13.91 16.41 21.70
N TYR A 100 14.97 15.79 21.17
CA TYR A 100 15.03 14.35 20.99
C TYR A 100 15.64 13.65 22.20
N TRP A 101 15.17 12.41 22.44
CA TRP A 101 15.59 11.53 23.50
C TRP A 101 15.78 10.14 22.95
N GLU A 102 16.83 9.46 23.39
CA GLU A 102 17.14 8.11 22.93
C GLU A 102 17.46 7.16 24.06
N GLY A 103 17.13 5.89 23.86
CA GLY A 103 17.50 4.79 24.75
C GLY A 103 17.41 3.47 24.00
N THR A 104 18.04 2.44 24.54
CA THR A 104 18.19 1.16 23.87
C THR A 104 17.52 0.06 24.69
N LEU A 105 16.51 -0.59 24.10
CA LEU A 105 15.92 -1.81 24.66
C LEU A 105 16.89 -2.98 24.50
N PRO A 106 16.98 -3.87 25.50
CA PRO A 106 17.87 -5.02 25.43
C PRO A 106 17.46 -6.01 24.36
N ALA A 107 18.44 -6.68 23.77
CA ALA A 107 18.25 -7.78 22.85
C ALA A 107 17.34 -8.87 23.43
N GLN A 108 16.52 -9.50 22.56
CA GLN A 108 15.60 -10.56 22.94
C GLN A 108 15.80 -11.80 22.11
N ASP A 109 15.36 -12.92 22.64
CA ASP A 109 15.38 -14.21 21.94
C ASP A 109 14.27 -14.34 20.90
N LYS A 110 14.44 -15.31 19.99
CA LYS A 110 13.45 -15.64 18.97
C LYS A 110 12.08 -16.00 19.58
N GLY A 111 11.04 -15.37 19.04
CA GLY A 111 9.65 -15.61 19.42
C GLY A 111 9.16 -14.74 20.57
N THR A 112 10.06 -13.94 21.17
CA THR A 112 9.68 -13.00 22.22
C THR A 112 8.78 -11.91 21.63
N MET A 113 7.67 -11.63 22.32
CA MET A 113 6.86 -10.42 22.13
C MET A 113 7.24 -9.43 23.23
N LEU A 114 7.85 -8.32 22.86
CA LEU A 114 8.14 -7.23 23.77
C LEU A 114 7.11 -6.13 23.55
N ARG A 115 6.41 -5.75 24.62
CA ARG A 115 5.51 -4.60 24.62
C ARG A 115 6.11 -3.46 25.39
N TYR A 116 5.86 -2.21 24.97
CA TYR A 116 6.39 -1.06 25.67
C TYR A 116 5.46 0.16 25.55
N ARG A 117 5.55 1.03 26.55
CA ARG A 117 4.92 2.34 26.60
C ARG A 117 5.96 3.35 27.03
N LEU A 118 5.83 4.59 26.60
CA LEU A 118 6.83 5.61 26.89
C LEU A 118 6.17 6.96 27.14
N ALA A 119 6.74 7.72 28.09
CA ALA A 119 6.23 9.02 28.46
C ALA A 119 7.35 9.97 28.88
N ALA A 120 7.05 11.26 28.78
CA ALA A 120 7.87 12.34 29.30
C ALA A 120 7.25 12.92 30.56
N TYR A 121 8.09 13.23 31.55
CA TYR A 121 7.70 13.88 32.82
C TYR A 121 7.92 15.38 32.73
N SER A 122 6.85 16.13 32.99
CA SER A 122 6.93 17.59 33.17
C SER A 122 6.97 17.96 34.64
N PRO A 123 8.01 18.63 35.12
CA PRO A 123 8.08 19.11 36.50
C PRO A 123 7.12 20.27 36.77
N CYS A 124 6.66 20.97 35.75
CA CYS A 124 5.74 22.10 35.90
C CYS A 124 4.31 21.64 36.21
N SER A 125 3.84 20.55 35.56
CA SER A 125 2.52 19.96 35.79
C SER A 125 2.55 18.78 36.77
N GLU A 126 3.76 18.31 37.15
CA GLU A 126 3.99 17.10 37.97
C GLU A 126 3.37 15.82 37.37
N LYS A 127 3.23 15.77 36.02
CA LYS A 127 2.58 14.69 35.31
C LYS A 127 3.51 13.99 34.33
N TRP A 128 3.21 12.74 34.06
CA TRP A 128 3.68 11.98 32.89
C TRP A 128 2.72 12.18 31.74
N LEU A 129 3.24 12.46 30.56
CA LEU A 129 2.49 12.55 29.32
C LEU A 129 3.00 11.46 28.38
N PHE A 130 2.12 10.51 28.03
CA PHE A 130 2.46 9.38 27.19
C PHE A 130 2.52 9.76 25.72
N ALA A 131 3.40 9.09 24.99
CA ALA A 131 3.67 9.41 23.59
C ALA A 131 2.48 9.08 22.69
N ASP A 132 2.35 9.92 21.68
CA ASP A 132 1.42 9.94 20.57
C ASP A 132 -0.04 10.25 20.96
N ASP A 133 -0.64 9.59 21.93
CA ASP A 133 -2.01 9.84 22.40
C ASP A 133 -2.12 10.93 23.47
N GLN A 134 -0.99 11.36 24.05
CA GLN A 134 -0.92 12.33 25.13
C GLN A 134 -1.68 11.91 26.41
N ALA A 135 -1.89 10.61 26.61
CA ALA A 135 -2.54 10.09 27.81
C ALA A 135 -1.74 10.45 29.08
N GLU A 136 -2.45 10.67 30.20
CA GLU A 136 -1.86 10.91 31.52
C GLU A 136 -1.76 9.64 32.38
N ALA A 137 -2.47 8.58 32.00
CA ALA A 137 -2.51 7.30 32.73
C ALA A 137 -1.87 6.16 31.93
N PHE A 138 -1.10 5.32 32.62
CA PHE A 138 -0.40 4.19 32.00
C PHE A 138 -1.34 3.26 31.21
N ASP A 139 -2.49 2.91 31.79
CA ASP A 139 -3.41 1.92 31.18
C ASP A 139 -4.19 2.46 29.99
N GLN A 140 -4.20 3.77 29.81
CA GLN A 140 -4.82 4.45 28.67
C GLN A 140 -3.83 4.73 27.53
N ALA A 141 -2.54 4.56 27.79
CA ALA A 141 -1.49 4.96 26.88
C ALA A 141 -1.34 3.99 25.71
N THR A 142 -1.00 4.54 24.55
CA THR A 142 -0.64 3.79 23.35
C THR A 142 0.37 2.69 23.67
N ASN A 143 0.05 1.47 23.27
CA ASN A 143 0.91 0.31 23.43
C ASN A 143 1.69 0.06 22.15
N TYR A 144 3.01 -0.10 22.27
CA TYR A 144 3.88 -0.47 21.16
C TYR A 144 4.37 -1.88 21.35
N SER A 145 4.66 -2.56 20.25
CA SER A 145 5.09 -3.96 20.27
C SER A 145 6.24 -4.23 19.31
N ILE A 146 7.06 -5.19 19.70
CA ILE A 146 8.12 -5.76 18.87
C ILE A 146 8.02 -7.27 18.96
N TRP A 147 7.89 -7.93 17.82
CA TRP A 147 7.99 -9.38 17.74
C TRP A 147 9.34 -9.78 17.16
N TYR A 148 10.18 -10.41 17.99
CA TYR A 148 11.51 -10.83 17.60
C TYR A 148 11.42 -12.15 16.81
N ASP A 149 11.44 -12.03 15.48
CA ASP A 149 11.38 -13.16 14.57
C ASP A 149 12.41 -13.07 13.45
N LYS A 150 12.70 -14.22 12.82
CA LYS A 150 13.59 -14.30 11.64
C LYS A 150 12.83 -14.12 10.32
N ASP A 151 11.51 -14.10 10.37
CA ASP A 151 10.69 -14.09 9.19
C ASP A 151 10.78 -12.75 8.46
N LYS A 152 11.13 -12.84 7.19
CA LYS A 152 11.17 -11.74 6.24
C LYS A 152 9.92 -11.73 5.40
N THR A 153 9.70 -10.66 4.65
CA THR A 153 8.75 -10.65 3.54
C THR A 153 9.00 -11.87 2.65
N PRO A 154 7.97 -12.67 2.34
CA PRO A 154 8.16 -13.91 1.58
C PRO A 154 8.81 -13.64 0.22
N GLU A 155 9.69 -14.52 -0.22
CA GLU A 155 10.39 -14.36 -1.50
C GLU A 155 9.45 -14.36 -2.71
N TRP A 156 8.32 -15.05 -2.64
CA TRP A 156 7.31 -15.00 -3.69
C TRP A 156 6.68 -13.62 -3.80
N ALA A 157 6.42 -12.95 -2.67
CA ALA A 157 5.82 -11.63 -2.62
C ALA A 157 6.70 -10.57 -3.31
N LYS A 158 8.04 -10.65 -3.14
CA LYS A 158 8.98 -9.75 -3.81
C LYS A 158 8.98 -9.91 -5.33
N LYS A 159 8.51 -11.05 -5.83
CA LYS A 159 8.46 -11.38 -7.26
C LYS A 159 7.05 -11.29 -7.84
N ALA A 160 6.05 -11.08 -7.00
CA ALA A 160 4.65 -11.10 -7.37
C ALA A 160 4.33 -10.12 -8.50
N LEU A 161 3.48 -10.58 -9.40
CA LEU A 161 2.79 -9.77 -10.40
C LEU A 161 1.31 -9.84 -10.05
N VAL A 162 0.81 -8.76 -9.43
CA VAL A 162 -0.50 -8.76 -8.77
C VAL A 162 -1.56 -8.23 -9.73
N TYR A 163 -2.65 -8.95 -9.85
CA TYR A 163 -3.85 -8.50 -10.55
C TYR A 163 -4.97 -8.26 -9.54
N GLN A 164 -5.38 -7.00 -9.41
CA GLN A 164 -6.44 -6.58 -8.50
C GLN A 164 -7.81 -6.73 -9.16
N VAL A 165 -8.69 -7.49 -8.52
CA VAL A 165 -10.06 -7.78 -8.97
C VAL A 165 -11.07 -7.12 -8.04
N PHE A 166 -11.94 -6.27 -8.59
CA PHE A 166 -13.16 -5.83 -7.91
C PHE A 166 -14.28 -6.81 -8.25
N VAL A 167 -14.60 -7.72 -7.34
CA VAL A 167 -15.38 -8.94 -7.62
C VAL A 167 -16.74 -8.64 -8.26
N ASP A 168 -17.50 -7.68 -7.72
CA ASP A 168 -18.83 -7.31 -8.24
C ASP A 168 -18.82 -6.85 -9.69
N ARG A 169 -17.67 -6.33 -10.19
CA ARG A 169 -17.55 -5.66 -11.50
C ARG A 169 -16.69 -6.44 -12.49
N PHE A 170 -16.18 -7.61 -12.11
CA PHE A 170 -15.18 -8.31 -12.89
C PHE A 170 -15.79 -9.28 -13.93
N ASN A 171 -16.60 -10.24 -13.50
CA ASN A 171 -17.25 -11.20 -14.39
C ASN A 171 -18.45 -11.87 -13.69
N PRO A 172 -19.64 -11.84 -14.29
CA PRO A 172 -20.82 -12.49 -13.68
C PRO A 172 -20.73 -14.02 -13.71
N GLY A 173 -19.90 -14.60 -14.61
CA GLY A 173 -19.77 -16.04 -14.76
C GLY A 173 -20.66 -16.63 -15.85
N ARG A 174 -20.39 -17.91 -16.16
CA ARG A 174 -21.05 -18.61 -17.28
C ARG A 174 -22.56 -18.68 -17.11
N GLY A 175 -23.29 -18.26 -18.13
CA GLY A 175 -24.76 -18.28 -18.16
C GLY A 175 -25.41 -17.16 -17.35
N ARG A 176 -24.62 -16.24 -16.78
CA ARG A 176 -25.12 -15.03 -16.12
C ARG A 176 -24.82 -13.80 -16.97
N GLN A 177 -25.59 -12.75 -16.76
CA GLN A 177 -25.40 -11.45 -17.39
C GLN A 177 -25.22 -10.38 -16.33
N TRP A 178 -24.60 -9.27 -16.71
CA TRP A 178 -24.56 -8.08 -15.87
C TRP A 178 -25.96 -7.59 -15.53
N ALA A 179 -26.17 -7.09 -14.33
CA ALA A 179 -27.40 -6.41 -13.98
C ALA A 179 -27.64 -5.22 -14.92
N GLN A 180 -28.89 -5.09 -15.37
CA GLN A 180 -29.31 -4.00 -16.26
C GLN A 180 -29.65 -2.77 -15.42
N THR A 181 -28.63 -2.05 -14.97
CA THR A 181 -28.75 -0.82 -14.18
C THR A 181 -27.75 0.23 -14.63
N GLU A 182 -28.16 1.50 -14.59
CA GLU A 182 -27.25 2.64 -14.77
C GLU A 182 -26.78 3.22 -13.43
N ASP A 183 -27.37 2.79 -12.32
CA ASP A 183 -27.02 3.20 -10.98
C ASP A 183 -25.78 2.43 -10.52
N LEU A 184 -24.64 3.12 -10.52
CA LEU A 184 -23.35 2.55 -10.18
C LEU A 184 -23.24 2.12 -8.70
N THR A 185 -24.13 2.57 -7.83
CA THR A 185 -24.19 2.17 -6.42
C THR A 185 -24.84 0.81 -6.20
N LYS A 186 -25.41 0.20 -7.24
CA LYS A 186 -26.07 -1.11 -7.19
C LYS A 186 -25.09 -2.23 -7.54
N PRO A 187 -25.36 -3.47 -7.04
CA PRO A 187 -24.60 -4.64 -7.46
C PRO A 187 -24.76 -4.90 -8.96
N PHE A 188 -23.66 -5.23 -9.64
CA PHE A 188 -23.67 -5.61 -11.07
C PHE A 188 -23.63 -7.12 -11.27
N GLY A 189 -23.27 -7.88 -10.24
CA GLY A 189 -23.41 -9.33 -10.22
C GLY A 189 -22.17 -10.11 -10.65
N GLY A 190 -20.99 -9.54 -10.54
CA GLY A 190 -19.73 -10.29 -10.62
C GLY A 190 -19.64 -11.34 -9.51
N THR A 191 -18.98 -12.47 -9.77
CA THR A 191 -18.93 -13.61 -8.86
C THR A 191 -17.53 -14.26 -8.78
N LEU A 192 -17.28 -15.03 -7.72
CA LEU A 192 -16.07 -15.85 -7.56
C LEU A 192 -15.93 -16.90 -8.66
N SER A 193 -17.05 -17.51 -9.05
CA SER A 193 -17.09 -18.40 -10.22
C SER A 193 -16.71 -17.67 -11.51
N GLY A 194 -17.12 -16.41 -11.66
CA GLY A 194 -16.70 -15.54 -12.76
C GLY A 194 -15.21 -15.26 -12.76
N VAL A 195 -14.62 -14.98 -11.59
CA VAL A 195 -13.16 -14.82 -11.44
C VAL A 195 -12.44 -16.12 -11.83
N THR A 196 -12.93 -17.25 -11.33
CA THR A 196 -12.36 -18.58 -11.63
C THR A 196 -12.29 -18.86 -13.13
N GLN A 197 -13.30 -18.46 -13.90
CA GLN A 197 -13.33 -18.66 -15.36
C GLN A 197 -12.29 -17.82 -16.10
N LYS A 198 -11.79 -16.76 -15.50
CA LYS A 198 -10.82 -15.84 -16.10
C LYS A 198 -9.37 -16.06 -15.65
N LEU A 199 -9.11 -17.09 -14.84
CA LEU A 199 -7.74 -17.38 -14.36
C LEU A 199 -6.76 -17.62 -15.51
N ASP A 200 -7.18 -18.28 -16.60
CA ASP A 200 -6.32 -18.52 -17.77
C ASP A 200 -5.99 -17.22 -18.52
N ASP A 201 -6.95 -16.30 -18.61
CA ASP A 201 -6.74 -14.99 -19.22
C ASP A 201 -5.75 -14.16 -18.41
N ILE A 202 -5.91 -14.14 -17.07
CA ILE A 202 -5.02 -13.44 -16.14
C ILE A 202 -3.60 -14.03 -16.19
N GLN A 203 -3.48 -15.35 -16.16
CA GLN A 203 -2.17 -16.02 -16.21
C GLN A 203 -1.45 -15.77 -17.54
N ARG A 204 -2.18 -15.74 -18.68
CA ARG A 204 -1.60 -15.43 -20.01
C ARG A 204 -1.01 -14.04 -20.10
N MET A 205 -1.55 -13.07 -19.35
CA MET A 205 -0.95 -11.74 -19.21
C MET A 205 0.29 -11.71 -18.30
N GLY A 206 0.62 -12.85 -17.66
CA GLY A 206 1.81 -13.03 -16.84
C GLY A 206 1.60 -12.84 -15.35
N PHE A 207 0.40 -12.56 -14.87
CA PHE A 207 0.11 -12.43 -13.45
C PHE A 207 0.17 -13.79 -12.74
N ASP A 208 0.66 -13.76 -11.51
CA ASP A 208 0.82 -14.92 -10.64
C ASP A 208 0.17 -14.74 -9.26
N THR A 209 -0.43 -13.60 -9.02
CA THR A 209 -1.08 -13.28 -7.76
C THR A 209 -2.39 -12.52 -8.01
N LEU A 210 -3.47 -12.99 -7.38
CA LEU A 210 -4.76 -12.30 -7.37
C LEU A 210 -4.91 -11.53 -6.06
N TRP A 211 -5.35 -10.30 -6.14
CA TRP A 211 -5.89 -9.55 -5.00
C TRP A 211 -7.38 -9.33 -5.25
N LEU A 212 -8.23 -9.95 -4.43
CA LEU A 212 -9.68 -9.83 -4.48
C LEU A 212 -10.15 -8.71 -3.54
N SER A 213 -11.01 -7.79 -4.02
CA SER A 213 -11.77 -6.89 -3.14
C SER A 213 -12.51 -7.70 -2.07
N PRO A 214 -12.99 -7.10 -0.95
CA PRO A 214 -13.60 -7.88 0.12
C PRO A 214 -14.70 -8.82 -0.38
N ILE A 215 -14.67 -10.06 0.07
CA ILE A 215 -15.59 -11.13 -0.35
C ILE A 215 -16.55 -11.57 0.76
N PHE A 216 -16.43 -10.97 1.94
CA PHE A 216 -17.21 -11.33 3.12
C PHE A 216 -18.65 -10.83 3.04
N SER A 217 -19.55 -11.42 3.85
CA SER A 217 -20.93 -10.95 3.95
C SER A 217 -20.98 -9.46 4.26
N SER A 218 -21.78 -8.74 3.49
CA SER A 218 -21.88 -7.27 3.56
C SER A 218 -23.17 -6.81 2.91
N PRO A 219 -23.82 -5.75 3.38
CA PRO A 219 -24.99 -5.17 2.73
C PRO A 219 -24.66 -4.44 1.42
N SER A 220 -23.47 -3.82 1.30
CA SER A 220 -23.09 -3.05 0.12
C SER A 220 -22.53 -3.90 -1.01
N HIS A 221 -22.49 -3.34 -2.24
CA HIS A 221 -21.90 -3.98 -3.40
C HIS A 221 -20.36 -4.02 -3.35
N HIS A 222 -19.74 -3.08 -2.64
CA HIS A 222 -18.28 -3.00 -2.50
C HIS A 222 -17.74 -3.91 -1.41
N ALA A 223 -18.58 -4.32 -0.44
CA ALA A 223 -18.28 -5.24 0.65
C ALA A 223 -17.22 -4.77 1.67
N TYR A 224 -16.93 -3.46 1.74
CA TYR A 224 -16.06 -2.90 2.78
C TYR A 224 -16.79 -2.72 4.12
N ASP A 225 -18.11 -2.79 4.18
CA ASP A 225 -18.93 -2.80 5.39
C ASP A 225 -19.30 -4.24 5.78
N VAL A 226 -18.34 -4.96 6.36
CA VAL A 226 -18.43 -6.40 6.65
C VAL A 226 -19.42 -6.67 7.77
N SER A 227 -20.43 -7.53 7.52
CA SER A 227 -21.40 -7.99 8.51
C SER A 227 -21.11 -9.39 9.09
N ASP A 228 -20.31 -10.21 8.40
CA ASP A 228 -19.80 -11.50 8.89
C ASP A 228 -18.47 -11.84 8.20
N TYR A 229 -17.41 -11.93 8.99
CA TYR A 229 -16.05 -12.20 8.50
C TYR A 229 -15.78 -13.68 8.19
N TYR A 230 -16.67 -14.59 8.55
CA TYR A 230 -16.49 -16.04 8.31
C TYR A 230 -17.27 -16.54 7.10
N GLN A 231 -18.20 -15.72 6.57
CA GLN A 231 -19.05 -16.12 5.46
C GLN A 231 -18.71 -15.34 4.18
N ILE A 232 -18.70 -16.07 3.06
CA ILE A 232 -18.68 -15.48 1.73
C ILE A 232 -20.00 -14.74 1.49
N ASN A 233 -19.94 -13.55 0.91
CA ASN A 233 -21.12 -12.81 0.50
C ASN A 233 -21.92 -13.62 -0.52
N PRO A 234 -23.19 -13.94 -0.25
CA PRO A 234 -24.02 -14.76 -1.14
C PRO A 234 -24.15 -14.21 -2.56
N ARG A 235 -23.95 -12.89 -2.74
CA ARG A 235 -23.94 -12.28 -4.08
C ARG A 235 -22.74 -12.72 -4.90
N PHE A 236 -21.59 -12.99 -4.26
CA PHE A 236 -20.38 -13.40 -4.93
C PHE A 236 -20.29 -14.92 -5.14
N GLY A 237 -21.09 -15.72 -4.41
CA GLY A 237 -21.12 -17.16 -4.50
C GLY A 237 -21.13 -17.85 -3.16
N SER A 238 -20.76 -19.12 -3.16
CA SER A 238 -20.71 -19.97 -1.96
C SER A 238 -19.27 -20.18 -1.46
N GLY A 239 -19.15 -20.86 -0.31
CA GLY A 239 -17.87 -21.34 0.19
C GLY A 239 -17.17 -22.28 -0.77
N GLU A 240 -17.92 -23.15 -1.45
CA GLU A 240 -17.41 -24.09 -2.46
C GLU A 240 -16.90 -23.38 -3.70
N ASP A 241 -17.55 -22.26 -4.13
CA ASP A 241 -17.05 -21.43 -5.23
C ASP A 241 -15.69 -20.84 -4.88
N PHE A 242 -15.51 -20.40 -3.63
CA PHE A 242 -14.23 -19.89 -3.16
C PHE A 242 -13.16 -20.97 -3.08
N ASP A 243 -13.47 -22.15 -2.53
CA ASP A 243 -12.54 -23.27 -2.49
C ASP A 243 -12.11 -23.71 -3.89
N SER A 244 -13.05 -23.75 -4.85
CA SER A 244 -12.75 -24.01 -6.24
C SER A 244 -11.84 -22.96 -6.88
N LEU A 245 -12.03 -21.68 -6.53
CA LEU A 245 -11.14 -20.60 -6.98
C LEU A 245 -9.72 -20.79 -6.44
N LEU A 246 -9.57 -21.04 -5.14
CA LEU A 246 -8.28 -21.30 -4.51
C LEU A 246 -7.56 -22.50 -5.13
N GLU A 247 -8.24 -23.63 -5.22
CA GLU A 247 -7.68 -24.85 -5.81
C GLU A 247 -7.18 -24.61 -7.24
N LYS A 248 -8.00 -23.98 -8.10
CA LYS A 248 -7.63 -23.72 -9.49
C LYS A 248 -6.53 -22.67 -9.63
N ALA A 249 -6.51 -21.64 -8.78
CA ALA A 249 -5.44 -20.67 -8.75
C ALA A 249 -4.12 -21.34 -8.33
N HIS A 250 -4.12 -22.11 -7.26
CA HIS A 250 -2.93 -22.81 -6.76
C HIS A 250 -2.42 -23.87 -7.75
N ASN A 251 -3.31 -24.61 -8.43
CA ASN A 251 -2.93 -25.56 -9.47
C ASN A 251 -2.24 -24.87 -10.68
N LYS A 252 -2.47 -23.58 -10.86
CA LYS A 252 -1.78 -22.75 -11.85
C LYS A 252 -0.51 -22.06 -11.31
N GLY A 253 -0.14 -22.31 -10.05
CA GLY A 253 0.96 -21.63 -9.38
C GLY A 253 0.66 -20.18 -8.99
N MET A 254 -0.61 -19.79 -9.03
CA MET A 254 -1.05 -18.43 -8.64
C MET A 254 -1.33 -18.37 -7.14
N ARG A 255 -1.14 -17.21 -6.54
CA ARG A 255 -1.47 -16.89 -5.14
C ARG A 255 -2.76 -16.09 -5.07
N VAL A 256 -3.45 -16.19 -3.93
CA VAL A 256 -4.69 -15.45 -3.67
C VAL A 256 -4.57 -14.63 -2.38
N ILE A 257 -4.74 -13.32 -2.52
CA ILE A 257 -4.73 -12.35 -1.43
C ILE A 257 -6.15 -11.82 -1.26
N LEU A 258 -6.65 -11.78 -0.02
CA LEU A 258 -7.92 -11.17 0.30
C LEU A 258 -7.72 -9.74 0.79
N ASP A 259 -8.64 -8.88 0.40
CA ASP A 259 -8.82 -7.59 1.06
C ASP A 259 -9.48 -7.81 2.43
N PHE A 260 -8.85 -7.34 3.49
CA PHE A 260 -9.26 -7.60 4.86
C PHE A 260 -9.51 -6.30 5.62
N VAL A 261 -10.79 -6.02 5.87
CA VAL A 261 -11.25 -4.81 6.54
C VAL A 261 -11.18 -5.03 8.04
N VAL A 262 -10.36 -4.27 8.75
CA VAL A 262 -10.19 -4.42 10.20
C VAL A 262 -10.60 -3.20 10.99
N ASN A 263 -10.51 -1.99 10.42
CA ASN A 263 -10.77 -0.76 11.13
C ASN A 263 -12.23 -0.63 11.56
N HIS A 264 -13.15 -1.08 10.74
CA HIS A 264 -14.59 -0.93 10.94
C HIS A 264 -15.33 -2.19 10.49
N CYS A 265 -16.59 -2.30 10.88
CA CYS A 265 -17.51 -3.31 10.37
C CYS A 265 -18.81 -2.65 9.91
N SER A 266 -19.77 -3.44 9.43
CA SER A 266 -21.11 -2.94 9.14
C SER A 266 -21.90 -2.65 10.43
N ASN A 267 -22.74 -1.63 10.42
CA ASN A 267 -23.76 -1.45 11.46
C ASN A 267 -24.81 -2.59 11.48
N GLN A 268 -24.77 -3.50 10.50
CA GLN A 268 -25.57 -4.73 10.48
C GLN A 268 -24.79 -5.94 11.02
N HIS A 269 -23.56 -5.75 11.51
CA HIS A 269 -22.81 -6.82 12.17
C HIS A 269 -23.53 -7.24 13.46
N PRO A 270 -23.76 -8.55 13.73
CA PRO A 270 -24.50 -9.00 14.92
C PRO A 270 -23.95 -8.45 16.24
N ALA A 271 -22.62 -8.36 16.37
CA ALA A 271 -22.00 -7.78 17.56
C ALA A 271 -22.34 -6.29 17.74
N PHE A 272 -22.42 -5.51 16.65
CA PHE A 272 -22.80 -4.10 16.74
C PHE A 272 -24.27 -3.93 17.12
N LEU A 273 -25.16 -4.69 16.49
CA LEU A 273 -26.60 -4.65 16.79
C LEU A 273 -26.89 -5.00 18.24
N ASP A 274 -26.22 -6.03 18.77
CA ASP A 274 -26.37 -6.43 20.17
C ASP A 274 -25.77 -5.39 21.13
N ALA A 275 -24.59 -4.86 20.83
CA ALA A 275 -23.93 -3.81 21.62
C ALA A 275 -24.73 -2.49 21.65
N GLN A 276 -25.39 -2.15 20.55
CA GLN A 276 -26.24 -0.96 20.47
C GLN A 276 -27.54 -1.13 21.22
N ALA A 277 -28.11 -2.35 21.21
CA ALA A 277 -29.38 -2.65 21.90
C ALA A 277 -29.21 -2.84 23.41
N HIS A 278 -28.07 -3.34 23.88
CA HIS A 278 -27.83 -3.74 25.26
C HIS A 278 -26.48 -3.23 25.78
N GLN A 279 -26.52 -2.36 26.79
CA GLN A 279 -25.29 -1.81 27.38
C GLN A 279 -24.44 -2.88 28.12
N ASP A 280 -25.04 -3.96 28.56
CA ASP A 280 -24.37 -5.11 29.17
C ASP A 280 -23.98 -6.21 28.18
N SER A 281 -24.07 -5.94 26.89
CA SER A 281 -23.62 -6.84 25.83
C SER A 281 -22.13 -7.19 25.96
N PRO A 282 -21.75 -8.47 25.75
CA PRO A 282 -20.33 -8.85 25.69
C PRO A 282 -19.56 -8.18 24.53
N TYR A 283 -20.27 -7.56 23.60
CA TYR A 283 -19.72 -6.83 22.46
C TYR A 283 -19.69 -5.31 22.68
N HIS A 284 -20.19 -4.80 23.84
CA HIS A 284 -20.21 -3.36 24.10
C HIS A 284 -18.82 -2.72 23.94
N ASP A 285 -17.77 -3.35 24.48
CA ASP A 285 -16.39 -2.89 24.44
C ASP A 285 -15.67 -3.15 23.10
N TRP A 286 -16.40 -3.61 22.07
CA TRP A 286 -15.88 -3.68 20.70
C TRP A 286 -15.90 -2.32 20.02
N PHE A 287 -16.68 -1.38 20.56
CA PHE A 287 -16.96 -0.08 19.95
C PHE A 287 -16.74 1.05 20.97
N THR A 288 -16.45 2.24 20.47
CA THR A 288 -16.34 3.45 21.29
C THR A 288 -17.61 4.29 21.15
N TRP A 289 -18.30 4.51 22.27
CA TRP A 289 -19.59 5.18 22.34
C TRP A 289 -19.46 6.62 22.83
N GLU A 290 -20.23 7.59 22.22
CA GLU A 290 -20.15 9.04 22.51
C GLU A 290 -21.49 9.80 22.31
N PRO A 291 -22.51 9.75 23.13
CA PRO A 291 -22.87 8.77 24.16
C PRO A 291 -23.57 7.51 23.59
N TRP A 292 -23.55 6.45 24.38
CA TRP A 292 -24.33 5.24 24.06
C TRP A 292 -25.84 5.51 24.18
N PRO A 293 -26.70 4.92 23.32
CA PRO A 293 -26.40 4.12 22.13
C PRO A 293 -26.38 4.93 20.82
N GLU A 294 -26.62 6.25 20.87
CA GLU A 294 -26.92 7.08 19.70
C GLU A 294 -25.67 7.49 18.93
N SER A 295 -24.53 7.66 19.62
CA SER A 295 -23.29 8.14 19.01
C SER A 295 -22.13 7.19 19.27
N TYR A 296 -21.37 6.92 18.25
CA TYR A 296 -20.20 6.02 18.28
C TYR A 296 -19.17 6.45 17.22
N GLN A 297 -17.94 6.07 17.44
CA GLN A 297 -16.88 6.29 16.44
C GLN A 297 -17.18 5.48 15.18
N CYS A 298 -17.04 6.12 14.03
CA CYS A 298 -17.32 5.51 12.74
C CYS A 298 -16.34 6.04 11.68
N PHE A 299 -16.08 5.24 10.67
CA PHE A 299 -15.17 5.54 9.59
C PHE A 299 -15.62 6.77 8.79
N TYR A 300 -14.82 7.85 8.82
CA TYR A 300 -15.11 9.13 8.14
C TYR A 300 -16.55 9.63 8.32
N GLU A 301 -17.10 9.52 9.52
CA GLU A 301 -18.48 9.91 9.85
C GLU A 301 -19.59 9.09 9.15
N VAL A 302 -19.22 7.99 8.47
CA VAL A 302 -20.16 7.05 7.85
C VAL A 302 -20.78 6.16 8.92
N LYS A 303 -22.01 6.45 9.32
CA LYS A 303 -22.73 5.73 10.39
C LYS A 303 -22.97 4.25 10.10
N GLU A 304 -22.96 3.85 8.85
CA GLU A 304 -23.04 2.45 8.42
C GLU A 304 -21.77 1.65 8.73
N MET A 305 -20.65 2.34 9.08
CA MET A 305 -19.33 1.73 9.30
C MET A 305 -18.77 2.06 10.69
N PRO A 306 -19.36 1.52 11.80
CA PRO A 306 -18.83 1.68 13.15
C PRO A 306 -17.40 1.13 13.24
N GLU A 307 -16.51 1.91 13.88
CA GLU A 307 -15.11 1.51 14.11
C GLU A 307 -15.02 0.48 15.22
N LEU A 308 -14.12 -0.49 15.03
CA LEU A 308 -13.79 -1.51 16.02
C LEU A 308 -12.65 -1.01 16.92
N ASP A 309 -12.85 -1.07 18.23
CA ASP A 309 -11.79 -0.79 19.20
C ASP A 309 -10.80 -1.95 19.25
N LEU A 310 -9.68 -1.79 18.54
CA LEU A 310 -8.61 -2.76 18.44
C LEU A 310 -7.44 -2.49 19.39
N SER A 311 -7.61 -1.59 20.35
CA SER A 311 -6.62 -1.28 21.37
C SER A 311 -6.21 -2.53 22.15
N TYR A 312 -5.02 -2.50 22.75
CA TYR A 312 -4.49 -3.65 23.48
C TYR A 312 -5.47 -4.13 24.58
N GLY A 313 -5.78 -5.43 24.53
CA GLY A 313 -6.68 -6.09 25.49
C GLY A 313 -8.16 -6.09 25.09
N LYS A 314 -8.57 -5.41 24.03
CA LYS A 314 -9.96 -5.38 23.57
C LYS A 314 -10.40 -6.67 22.88
N PRO A 315 -11.65 -7.14 23.10
CA PRO A 315 -12.11 -8.42 22.57
C PRO A 315 -12.23 -8.46 21.03
N ALA A 316 -12.57 -7.33 20.37
CA ALA A 316 -12.66 -7.24 18.91
C ALA A 316 -11.32 -7.61 18.23
N ARG A 317 -10.21 -7.25 18.85
CA ARG A 317 -8.85 -7.61 18.41
C ARG A 317 -8.68 -9.14 18.29
N ALA A 318 -9.04 -9.89 19.33
CA ALA A 318 -8.92 -11.34 19.33
C ALA A 318 -9.80 -12.00 18.26
N TYR A 319 -11.01 -11.49 18.05
CA TYR A 319 -11.93 -11.93 17.01
C TYR A 319 -11.33 -11.79 15.62
N LEU A 320 -10.83 -10.61 15.26
CA LEU A 320 -10.25 -10.37 13.93
C LEU A 320 -8.97 -11.19 13.69
N LEU A 321 -8.14 -11.37 14.71
CA LEU A 321 -6.97 -12.26 14.61
C LEU A 321 -7.37 -13.70 14.30
N GLU A 322 -8.48 -14.19 14.89
CA GLU A 322 -8.97 -15.55 14.59
C GLU A 322 -9.62 -15.62 13.20
N CYS A 323 -10.32 -14.59 12.75
CA CYS A 323 -10.83 -14.50 11.38
C CYS A 323 -9.67 -14.62 10.35
N ALA A 324 -8.56 -13.90 10.56
CA ALA A 324 -7.40 -14.00 9.69
C ALA A 324 -6.81 -15.43 9.68
N ARG A 325 -6.68 -16.06 10.85
CA ARG A 325 -6.21 -17.46 10.95
C ARG A 325 -7.14 -18.43 10.23
N TYR A 326 -8.45 -18.23 10.33
CA TYR A 326 -9.45 -19.06 9.64
C TYR A 326 -9.23 -19.06 8.13
N TRP A 327 -9.09 -17.89 7.51
CA TRP A 327 -8.89 -17.77 6.06
C TRP A 327 -7.53 -18.31 5.61
N LEU A 328 -6.48 -18.13 6.40
CA LEU A 328 -5.17 -18.74 6.12
C LEU A 328 -5.21 -20.27 6.19
N ARG A 329 -5.92 -20.87 7.16
CA ARG A 329 -6.13 -22.32 7.22
C ARG A 329 -6.93 -22.82 6.03
N ARG A 330 -7.80 -21.99 5.46
CA ARG A 330 -8.57 -22.30 4.27
C ARG A 330 -7.74 -22.21 2.98
N GLY A 331 -6.54 -21.66 3.03
CA GLY A 331 -5.60 -21.65 1.90
C GLY A 331 -5.29 -20.29 1.30
N VAL A 332 -5.75 -19.20 1.91
CA VAL A 332 -5.38 -17.83 1.49
C VAL A 332 -3.88 -17.60 1.68
N ASP A 333 -3.23 -16.93 0.74
CA ASP A 333 -1.78 -16.70 0.73
C ASP A 333 -1.36 -15.39 1.41
N GLY A 334 -2.30 -14.47 1.62
CA GLY A 334 -2.00 -13.18 2.23
C GLY A 334 -3.19 -12.24 2.32
N PHE A 335 -2.93 -11.05 2.82
CA PHE A 335 -3.94 -10.01 2.99
C PHE A 335 -3.45 -8.64 2.51
N ARG A 336 -4.30 -7.94 1.79
CA ARG A 336 -4.26 -6.47 1.73
C ARG A 336 -5.12 -5.96 2.88
N LEU A 337 -4.55 -5.08 3.67
CA LEU A 337 -5.17 -4.59 4.90
C LEU A 337 -5.78 -3.22 4.63
N ASP A 338 -7.10 -3.19 4.63
CA ASP A 338 -7.88 -1.98 4.38
C ASP A 338 -7.66 -0.96 5.49
N TYR A 339 -7.51 0.32 5.11
CA TYR A 339 -7.30 1.44 6.01
C TYR A 339 -6.36 1.11 7.19
N ALA A 340 -5.19 0.58 6.88
CA ALA A 340 -4.24 0.09 7.89
C ALA A 340 -3.72 1.19 8.83
N HIS A 341 -3.94 2.45 8.49
CA HIS A 341 -3.59 3.61 9.33
C HIS A 341 -4.52 3.76 10.54
N GLY A 342 -5.75 3.24 10.50
CA GLY A 342 -6.73 3.37 11.59
C GLY A 342 -6.34 2.63 12.87
N PRO A 343 -6.11 1.31 12.83
CA PRO A 343 -5.70 0.55 14.01
C PRO A 343 -4.33 0.96 14.54
N GLU A 344 -4.15 0.86 15.87
CA GLU A 344 -2.84 1.06 16.50
C GLU A 344 -1.79 0.10 15.93
N GLN A 345 -0.54 0.54 15.87
CA GLN A 345 0.52 -0.24 15.22
C GLN A 345 0.85 -1.56 15.94
N ASP A 346 0.59 -1.67 17.25
CA ASP A 346 0.79 -2.90 18.00
C ASP A 346 -0.21 -4.01 17.60
N PHE A 347 -1.41 -3.64 17.12
CA PHE A 347 -2.36 -4.58 16.53
C PHE A 347 -1.73 -5.31 15.34
N TRP A 348 -1.05 -4.58 14.48
CA TRP A 348 -0.42 -5.16 13.29
C TRP A 348 0.71 -6.14 13.62
N VAL A 349 1.45 -5.89 14.70
CA VAL A 349 2.47 -6.83 15.18
C VAL A 349 1.83 -8.16 15.62
N ASP A 350 0.70 -8.09 16.36
CA ASP A 350 -0.06 -9.28 16.72
C ASP A 350 -0.70 -9.96 15.50
N PHE A 351 -1.21 -9.18 14.55
CA PHE A 351 -1.79 -9.68 13.30
C PHE A 351 -0.74 -10.46 12.48
N ARG A 352 0.43 -9.86 12.26
CA ARG A 352 1.54 -10.52 11.56
C ARG A 352 1.97 -11.80 12.27
N ARG A 353 2.14 -11.77 13.58
CA ARG A 353 2.46 -12.95 14.40
C ARG A 353 1.39 -14.02 14.26
N ALA A 354 0.12 -13.66 14.32
CA ALA A 354 -1.01 -14.60 14.17
C ALA A 354 -1.02 -15.26 12.79
N CYS A 355 -0.82 -14.48 11.73
CA CYS A 355 -0.75 -14.96 10.35
C CYS A 355 0.45 -15.88 10.12
N ARG A 356 1.64 -15.48 10.55
CA ARG A 356 2.89 -16.24 10.34
C ARG A 356 2.91 -17.57 11.08
N ARG A 357 2.21 -17.68 12.22
CA ARG A 357 2.05 -18.95 12.93
C ARG A 357 1.20 -19.97 12.17
N VAL A 358 0.28 -19.55 11.32
CA VAL A 358 -0.54 -20.41 10.46
C VAL A 358 0.15 -20.68 9.13
N ASN A 359 0.61 -19.62 8.47
CA ASN A 359 1.32 -19.69 7.20
C ASN A 359 2.58 -18.81 7.24
N PRO A 360 3.78 -19.39 7.42
CA PRO A 360 5.03 -18.63 7.45
C PRO A 360 5.32 -17.86 6.15
N ALA A 361 4.69 -18.24 5.05
CA ALA A 361 4.78 -17.55 3.76
C ALA A 361 3.62 -16.56 3.49
N CYS A 362 2.81 -16.26 4.49
CA CYS A 362 1.76 -15.24 4.37
C CYS A 362 2.37 -13.88 4.05
N TRP A 363 1.81 -13.16 3.08
CA TRP A 363 2.19 -11.79 2.77
C TRP A 363 1.10 -10.82 3.22
N THR A 364 1.51 -9.78 3.94
CA THR A 364 0.61 -8.73 4.42
C THR A 364 1.11 -7.36 3.97
N PHE A 365 0.25 -6.59 3.31
CA PHE A 365 0.55 -5.20 2.98
C PHE A 365 -0.66 -4.31 3.22
N GLY A 366 -0.39 -3.12 3.76
CA GLY A 366 -1.43 -2.19 4.19
C GLY A 366 -1.78 -1.15 3.14
N GLU A 367 -2.99 -0.64 3.25
CA GLU A 367 -3.33 0.66 2.71
C GLU A 367 -2.96 1.72 3.74
N VAL A 368 -1.82 2.37 3.52
CA VAL A 368 -1.33 3.47 4.37
C VAL A 368 -1.13 4.68 3.48
N VAL A 369 -2.17 5.51 3.36
CA VAL A 369 -2.12 6.76 2.59
C VAL A 369 -1.55 7.84 3.50
N ALA A 370 -0.22 7.92 3.56
CA ALA A 370 0.51 8.79 4.48
C ALA A 370 1.91 9.13 3.93
N PRO A 371 2.60 10.14 4.49
CA PRO A 371 4.00 10.41 4.20
C PRO A 371 4.91 9.18 4.41
N ALA A 372 6.07 9.19 3.75
CA ALA A 372 6.98 8.04 3.70
C ALA A 372 7.47 7.55 5.07
N ASP A 373 7.74 8.45 6.01
CA ASP A 373 8.16 8.12 7.37
C ASP A 373 7.06 7.39 8.17
N ILE A 374 5.80 7.77 7.94
CA ILE A 374 4.64 7.08 8.52
C ILE A 374 4.47 5.70 7.90
N GLN A 375 4.55 5.57 6.58
CA GLN A 375 4.50 4.26 5.93
C GLN A 375 5.62 3.34 6.44
N ALA A 376 6.85 3.86 6.53
CA ALA A 376 8.01 3.10 7.02
C ALA A 376 7.86 2.67 8.49
N SER A 377 7.12 3.41 9.31
CA SER A 377 6.89 3.08 10.73
C SER A 377 6.08 1.79 10.94
N PHE A 378 5.38 1.30 9.92
CA PHE A 378 4.67 0.02 9.95
C PHE A 378 5.59 -1.20 9.79
N ALA A 379 6.88 -0.99 9.48
CA ALA A 379 7.83 -2.09 9.38
C ALA A 379 7.93 -2.88 10.70
N GLY A 380 7.85 -4.20 10.62
CA GLY A 380 7.77 -5.10 11.77
C GLY A 380 6.34 -5.42 12.22
N GLY A 381 5.36 -4.58 11.89
CA GLY A 381 3.92 -4.86 12.08
C GLY A 381 3.28 -5.53 10.86
N ILE A 382 3.60 -5.05 9.66
CA ILE A 382 3.19 -5.65 8.39
C ILE A 382 4.39 -5.79 7.45
N ASP A 383 4.25 -6.55 6.37
CA ASP A 383 5.36 -6.82 5.44
C ASP A 383 5.56 -5.70 4.41
N GLY A 384 4.61 -4.79 4.29
CA GLY A 384 4.70 -3.69 3.35
C GLY A 384 3.47 -2.78 3.34
N SER A 385 3.49 -1.79 2.47
CA SER A 385 2.38 -0.87 2.20
C SER A 385 2.23 -0.64 0.70
N LEU A 386 1.02 -0.38 0.21
CA LEU A 386 0.80 0.13 -1.13
C LEU A 386 1.60 1.42 -1.35
N ASP A 387 2.28 1.51 -2.49
CA ASP A 387 3.17 2.63 -2.82
C ASP A 387 2.39 3.82 -3.39
N PHE A 388 1.63 4.49 -2.53
CA PHE A 388 0.84 5.67 -2.93
C PHE A 388 1.71 6.83 -3.40
N LEU A 389 2.92 6.98 -2.84
CA LEU A 389 3.83 8.07 -3.21
C LEU A 389 4.35 7.88 -4.64
N LEU A 390 4.77 6.67 -5.00
CA LEU A 390 5.16 6.37 -6.38
C LEU A 390 3.96 6.45 -7.33
N CYS A 391 2.79 5.96 -6.92
CA CYS A 391 1.54 6.10 -7.67
C CYS A 391 1.30 7.57 -8.03
N GLN A 392 1.33 8.46 -7.03
CA GLN A 392 1.16 9.89 -7.24
C GLN A 392 2.21 10.48 -8.17
N ALA A 393 3.50 10.14 -7.98
CA ALA A 393 4.59 10.61 -8.82
C ALA A 393 4.40 10.20 -10.30
N LEU A 394 4.01 8.94 -10.55
CA LEU A 394 3.75 8.44 -11.90
C LEU A 394 2.54 9.14 -12.56
N ARG A 395 1.47 9.38 -11.79
CA ARG A 395 0.28 10.07 -12.26
C ARG A 395 0.57 11.53 -12.62
N LEU A 396 1.23 12.26 -11.74
CA LEU A 396 1.63 13.66 -11.99
C LEU A 396 2.60 13.79 -13.16
N THR A 397 3.47 12.80 -13.35
CA THR A 397 4.46 12.82 -14.44
C THR A 397 3.84 12.42 -15.78
N PHE A 398 3.13 11.29 -15.84
CA PHE A 398 2.70 10.73 -17.13
C PHE A 398 1.24 11.04 -17.46
N ALA A 399 0.30 10.91 -16.52
CA ALA A 399 -1.11 11.18 -16.81
C ALA A 399 -1.40 12.67 -16.91
N GLN A 400 -1.06 13.42 -15.88
CA GLN A 400 -1.33 14.87 -15.83
C GLN A 400 -0.25 15.73 -16.49
N GLN A 401 0.97 15.22 -16.61
CA GLN A 401 2.13 15.94 -17.17
C GLN A 401 2.45 17.27 -16.43
N THR A 402 2.13 17.34 -15.14
CA THR A 402 2.40 18.52 -14.30
C THR A 402 3.78 18.50 -13.68
N TRP A 403 4.38 17.30 -13.49
CA TRP A 403 5.75 17.16 -13.04
C TRP A 403 6.72 17.07 -14.21
N PRO A 404 7.82 17.84 -14.21
CA PRO A 404 8.94 17.60 -15.12
C PRO A 404 9.63 16.26 -14.78
N LEU A 405 10.35 15.70 -15.75
CA LEU A 405 11.07 14.42 -15.54
C LEU A 405 12.17 14.53 -14.48
N SER A 406 12.79 15.71 -14.34
CA SER A 406 13.78 15.98 -13.29
C SER A 406 13.18 15.82 -11.88
N ARG A 407 11.92 16.20 -11.68
CA ARG A 407 11.24 16.03 -10.40
C ARG A 407 10.95 14.54 -10.12
N LEU A 408 10.53 13.78 -11.13
CA LEU A 408 10.37 12.33 -11.02
C LEU A 408 11.72 11.67 -10.69
N ALA A 409 12.79 12.05 -11.37
CA ALA A 409 14.13 11.51 -11.12
C ALA A 409 14.59 11.74 -9.67
N GLY A 410 14.48 12.98 -9.18
CA GLY A 410 14.81 13.31 -7.78
C GLY A 410 13.92 12.59 -6.76
N PHE A 411 12.62 12.43 -7.07
CA PHE A 411 11.72 11.62 -6.26
C PHE A 411 12.19 10.16 -6.19
N LEU A 412 12.50 9.54 -7.33
CA LEU A 412 12.95 8.15 -7.37
C LEU A 412 14.23 7.92 -6.56
N GLU A 413 15.23 8.81 -6.64
CA GLU A 413 16.46 8.72 -5.86
C GLU A 413 16.18 8.73 -4.34
N SER A 414 15.38 9.69 -3.86
CA SER A 414 15.04 9.76 -2.43
C SER A 414 14.15 8.61 -1.98
N HIS A 415 13.21 8.18 -2.80
CA HIS A 415 12.27 7.09 -2.49
C HIS A 415 12.96 5.73 -2.37
N TRP A 416 14.01 5.49 -3.17
CA TRP A 416 14.70 4.19 -3.21
C TRP A 416 15.38 3.80 -1.90
N ASP A 417 15.91 4.76 -1.17
CA ASP A 417 16.73 4.53 0.01
C ASP A 417 15.99 4.81 1.33
N HIS A 418 14.73 5.29 1.24
CA HIS A 418 13.98 5.70 2.42
C HIS A 418 13.44 4.51 3.24
N TYR A 419 12.98 3.46 2.56
CA TYR A 419 12.30 2.35 3.23
C TYR A 419 13.26 1.23 3.63
N PRO A 420 12.92 0.51 4.72
CA PRO A 420 13.68 -0.67 5.12
C PRO A 420 13.73 -1.73 4.01
N ALA A 421 14.86 -2.41 3.85
CA ALA A 421 15.10 -3.34 2.76
C ALA A 421 14.09 -4.52 2.67
N ASP A 422 13.51 -4.91 3.80
CA ASP A 422 12.51 -5.99 3.89
C ASP A 422 11.06 -5.46 3.85
N PHE A 423 10.84 -4.15 3.72
CA PHE A 423 9.51 -3.55 3.61
C PHE A 423 9.08 -3.48 2.14
N SER A 424 8.09 -4.26 1.78
CA SER A 424 7.58 -4.34 0.40
C SER A 424 6.68 -3.15 0.08
N LEU A 425 6.82 -2.59 -1.13
CA LEU A 425 5.99 -1.49 -1.62
C LEU A 425 5.28 -1.91 -2.91
N PRO A 426 4.19 -2.73 -2.84
CA PRO A 426 3.40 -3.01 -4.03
C PRO A 426 3.02 -1.73 -4.75
N ALA A 427 3.50 -1.58 -5.98
CA ALA A 427 3.42 -0.34 -6.75
C ALA A 427 2.31 -0.42 -7.81
N PHE A 428 1.60 0.67 -8.03
CA PHE A 428 0.43 0.72 -8.89
C PHE A 428 0.29 2.11 -9.54
N ILE A 429 -0.62 2.25 -10.48
CA ILE A 429 -0.91 3.54 -11.14
C ILE A 429 -2.36 3.99 -10.94
N ASP A 430 -3.24 3.07 -10.64
CA ASP A 430 -4.63 3.30 -10.21
C ASP A 430 -5.16 2.11 -9.41
N ASN A 431 -6.27 2.34 -8.70
CA ASN A 431 -7.03 1.33 -7.97
C ASN A 431 -8.54 1.68 -7.97
N HIS A 432 -9.31 1.05 -7.11
CA HIS A 432 -10.76 1.21 -7.02
C HIS A 432 -11.22 2.49 -6.29
N ASP A 433 -10.30 3.27 -5.71
CA ASP A 433 -10.60 4.48 -4.92
C ASP A 433 -10.04 5.77 -5.55
N MET A 434 -9.62 5.70 -6.79
CA MET A 434 -9.11 6.86 -7.52
C MET A 434 -9.53 6.84 -8.99
N ASN A 435 -9.39 7.98 -9.67
CA ASN A 435 -9.61 8.01 -11.12
C ASN A 435 -8.74 6.97 -11.83
N ARG A 436 -9.31 6.29 -12.83
CA ARG A 436 -8.51 5.45 -13.73
C ARG A 436 -7.37 6.24 -14.34
N PHE A 437 -6.18 5.67 -14.42
CA PHE A 437 -5.02 6.32 -15.01
C PHE A 437 -5.30 6.82 -16.44
N ILE A 438 -5.92 5.97 -17.25
CA ILE A 438 -6.26 6.31 -18.63
C ILE A 438 -7.26 7.47 -18.75
N PHE A 439 -8.14 7.65 -17.77
CA PHE A 439 -9.03 8.80 -17.69
C PHE A 439 -8.24 10.09 -17.43
N SER A 440 -7.36 10.07 -16.43
CA SER A 440 -6.48 11.21 -16.09
C SER A 440 -5.48 11.52 -17.21
N ALA A 441 -5.12 10.53 -18.03
CA ALA A 441 -4.27 10.66 -19.22
C ALA A 441 -5.06 11.07 -20.48
N HIS A 442 -6.32 11.50 -20.36
CA HIS A 442 -7.18 11.91 -21.49
C HIS A 442 -7.27 10.86 -22.61
N ALA A 443 -7.34 9.58 -22.25
CA ALA A 443 -7.40 8.42 -23.12
C ALA A 443 -6.13 8.21 -23.99
N ASP A 444 -5.00 8.85 -23.68
CA ASP A 444 -3.75 8.62 -24.38
C ASP A 444 -3.06 7.34 -23.87
N VAL A 445 -3.23 6.26 -24.62
CA VAL A 445 -2.67 4.93 -24.32
C VAL A 445 -1.15 4.94 -24.32
N ARG A 446 -0.48 5.86 -25.04
CA ARG A 446 0.99 5.97 -25.07
C ARG A 446 1.53 6.38 -23.71
N LEU A 447 0.85 7.31 -23.01
CA LEU A 447 1.19 7.73 -21.65
C LEU A 447 0.97 6.59 -20.64
N LEU A 448 -0.10 5.81 -20.80
CA LEU A 448 -0.32 4.61 -20.00
C LEU A 448 0.81 3.60 -20.21
N LYS A 449 1.22 3.35 -21.45
CA LYS A 449 2.33 2.43 -21.76
C LYS A 449 3.66 2.91 -21.14
N LEU A 450 3.95 4.22 -21.14
CA LEU A 450 5.12 4.78 -20.47
C LEU A 450 5.12 4.55 -18.95
N ALA A 451 3.98 4.81 -18.30
CA ALA A 451 3.83 4.58 -16.87
C ALA A 451 3.99 3.09 -16.51
N LEU A 452 3.36 2.21 -17.28
CA LEU A 452 3.48 0.76 -17.11
C LEU A 452 4.92 0.27 -17.34
N LEU A 453 5.62 0.79 -18.34
CA LEU A 453 7.01 0.44 -18.60
C LEU A 453 7.89 0.74 -17.38
N LEU A 454 7.77 1.94 -16.84
CA LEU A 454 8.54 2.33 -15.66
C LEU A 454 8.10 1.50 -14.45
N LEU A 455 6.81 1.34 -14.19
CA LEU A 455 6.27 0.55 -13.09
C LEU A 455 6.85 -0.88 -13.08
N TYR A 456 6.86 -1.55 -14.24
CA TYR A 456 7.37 -2.93 -14.36
C TYR A 456 8.90 -3.01 -14.34
N ALA A 457 9.60 -1.94 -14.67
CA ALA A 457 11.05 -1.89 -14.61
C ALA A 457 11.56 -1.60 -13.19
N LEU A 458 10.75 -1.01 -12.30
CA LEU A 458 11.13 -0.77 -10.91
C LEU A 458 11.07 -2.07 -10.09
N PRO A 459 11.83 -2.20 -8.98
CA PRO A 459 11.94 -3.45 -8.20
C PRO A 459 10.65 -3.89 -7.53
N GLN A 460 9.78 -2.95 -7.20
CA GLN A 460 8.58 -3.21 -6.43
C GLN A 460 7.61 -4.16 -7.16
N PRO A 461 6.86 -5.01 -6.46
CA PRO A 461 5.80 -5.81 -7.07
C PRO A 461 4.77 -4.92 -7.76
N PRO A 462 4.57 -5.01 -9.08
CA PRO A 462 3.53 -4.23 -9.75
C PRO A 462 2.14 -4.80 -9.46
N VAL A 463 1.19 -3.90 -9.22
CA VAL A 463 -0.24 -4.20 -9.06
C VAL A 463 -0.98 -3.55 -10.22
N ILE A 464 -1.75 -4.34 -10.95
CA ILE A 464 -2.58 -3.87 -12.05
C ILE A 464 -4.06 -4.06 -11.68
N TYR A 465 -4.78 -2.97 -11.69
CA TYR A 465 -6.21 -2.96 -11.44
C TYR A 465 -6.98 -3.48 -12.65
N TYR A 466 -7.99 -4.34 -12.44
CA TYR A 466 -8.78 -4.93 -13.53
C TYR A 466 -9.27 -3.88 -14.53
N GLY A 467 -9.28 -4.22 -15.78
CA GLY A 467 -9.71 -3.34 -16.88
C GLY A 467 -8.60 -2.47 -17.48
N THR A 468 -7.47 -2.27 -16.78
CA THR A 468 -6.32 -1.53 -17.33
C THR A 468 -5.80 -2.19 -18.61
N GLU A 469 -5.85 -3.51 -18.68
CA GLU A 469 -5.45 -4.31 -19.86
C GLU A 469 -6.37 -4.13 -21.08
N PHE A 470 -7.52 -3.50 -20.90
CA PHE A 470 -8.45 -3.12 -21.96
C PHE A 470 -8.54 -1.60 -22.17
N GLY A 471 -7.77 -0.83 -21.41
CA GLY A 471 -7.89 0.64 -21.39
C GLY A 471 -9.26 1.08 -20.84
N LEU A 472 -9.85 0.32 -19.90
CA LEU A 472 -11.11 0.66 -19.27
C LEU A 472 -10.99 2.02 -18.58
N SER A 473 -11.80 2.97 -19.02
CA SER A 473 -11.86 4.32 -18.47
C SER A 473 -13.14 4.51 -17.66
N GLN A 474 -13.43 5.74 -17.29
CA GLN A 474 -14.62 6.17 -16.56
C GLN A 474 -15.27 7.36 -17.28
N LYS A 475 -16.52 7.70 -16.91
CA LYS A 475 -17.26 8.81 -17.55
C LYS A 475 -17.02 10.15 -16.87
N ARG A 476 -16.91 10.15 -15.56
CA ARG A 476 -16.74 11.36 -14.74
C ARG A 476 -15.61 11.16 -13.73
N SER A 477 -15.01 12.27 -13.27
CA SER A 477 -14.06 12.20 -12.15
C SER A 477 -14.76 11.73 -10.87
N ILE A 478 -14.06 10.93 -10.06
CA ILE A 478 -14.54 10.57 -8.72
C ILE A 478 -14.69 11.80 -7.80
N HIS A 479 -14.02 12.90 -8.13
CA HIS A 479 -14.08 14.19 -7.43
C HIS A 479 -15.10 15.17 -8.05
N SER A 480 -16.10 14.67 -8.79
CA SER A 480 -17.15 15.51 -9.36
C SER A 480 -18.07 16.11 -8.30
N GLU A 481 -18.80 17.18 -8.64
CA GLU A 481 -19.76 17.83 -7.74
C GLU A 481 -20.74 16.82 -7.14
N GLY A 482 -20.89 16.83 -5.81
CA GLY A 482 -21.78 15.94 -5.07
C GLY A 482 -21.08 14.91 -4.18
N GLY A 483 -19.74 14.93 -4.08
CA GLY A 483 -18.97 14.04 -3.20
C GLY A 483 -18.07 13.06 -3.96
N LEU A 484 -17.48 12.10 -3.23
CA LEU A 484 -16.60 11.10 -3.81
C LEU A 484 -17.39 10.01 -4.54
N GLY A 485 -17.33 10.04 -5.87
CA GLY A 485 -18.00 9.08 -6.76
C GLY A 485 -17.11 7.89 -7.12
N PHE A 486 -16.60 7.13 -6.16
CA PHE A 486 -15.67 6.01 -6.38
C PHE A 486 -16.15 5.00 -7.43
N ASP A 487 -17.46 4.80 -7.53
CA ASP A 487 -18.05 3.83 -8.46
C ASP A 487 -17.84 4.19 -9.94
N GLU A 488 -17.51 5.43 -10.25
CA GLU A 488 -17.07 5.82 -11.60
C GLU A 488 -15.81 5.08 -12.04
N ALA A 489 -14.88 4.79 -11.12
CA ALA A 489 -13.67 4.02 -11.40
C ALA A 489 -13.89 2.50 -11.34
N ARG A 490 -15.10 2.04 -10.93
CA ARG A 490 -15.47 0.64 -10.70
C ARG A 490 -16.47 0.13 -11.74
N LEU A 491 -16.32 0.54 -13.01
CA LEU A 491 -17.23 0.10 -14.06
C LEU A 491 -17.10 -1.41 -14.34
N PRO A 492 -18.21 -2.08 -14.74
CA PRO A 492 -18.16 -3.50 -15.07
C PRO A 492 -17.23 -3.78 -16.25
N MET A 493 -16.54 -4.92 -16.19
CA MET A 493 -15.59 -5.34 -17.21
C MET A 493 -16.32 -5.68 -18.51
N ASP A 494 -15.84 -5.13 -19.61
CA ASP A 494 -16.31 -5.48 -20.94
C ASP A 494 -15.33 -6.47 -21.60
N TRP A 495 -15.61 -7.76 -21.44
CA TRP A 495 -14.77 -8.84 -21.96
C TRP A 495 -14.84 -9.00 -23.48
N GLU A 496 -15.86 -8.44 -24.11
CA GLU A 496 -16.09 -8.52 -25.56
C GLU A 496 -15.38 -7.40 -26.32
N LYS A 497 -14.99 -6.36 -25.63
CA LYS A 497 -14.30 -5.21 -26.21
C LYS A 497 -12.87 -5.58 -26.63
N ALA A 498 -12.77 -6.28 -27.74
CA ALA A 498 -11.51 -6.78 -28.32
C ALA A 498 -10.81 -5.76 -29.23
N GLU A 499 -11.39 -4.58 -29.45
CA GLU A 499 -10.94 -3.61 -30.45
C GLU A 499 -10.26 -2.42 -29.77
N GLY A 500 -8.93 -2.43 -29.77
CA GLY A 500 -8.06 -1.38 -29.27
C GLY A 500 -6.61 -1.82 -29.35
N GLU A 501 -5.67 -0.94 -29.01
CA GLU A 501 -4.26 -1.30 -28.88
C GLU A 501 -4.11 -2.51 -27.93
N ASP A 502 -3.26 -3.46 -28.30
CA ASP A 502 -3.05 -4.69 -27.53
C ASP A 502 -2.28 -4.43 -26.22
N LEU A 503 -2.99 -3.86 -25.22
CA LEU A 503 -2.45 -3.67 -23.89
C LEU A 503 -2.21 -5.00 -23.15
N ARG A 504 -3.00 -6.05 -23.43
CA ARG A 504 -2.79 -7.38 -22.85
C ARG A 504 -1.48 -7.98 -23.30
N GLY A 505 -1.18 -7.91 -24.60
CA GLY A 505 0.11 -8.34 -25.15
C GLY A 505 1.27 -7.52 -24.56
N TYR A 506 1.08 -6.21 -24.42
CA TYR A 506 2.10 -5.35 -23.82
C TYR A 506 2.37 -5.70 -22.34
N LEU A 507 1.33 -5.92 -21.53
CA LEU A 507 1.48 -6.38 -20.16
C LEU A 507 2.18 -7.75 -20.08
N ALA A 508 1.84 -8.68 -20.98
CA ALA A 508 2.50 -9.98 -21.06
C ALA A 508 4.00 -9.84 -21.38
N GLN A 509 4.38 -8.93 -22.29
CA GLN A 509 5.78 -8.62 -22.59
C GLN A 509 6.51 -8.03 -21.38
N LEU A 510 5.89 -7.06 -20.68
CA LEU A 510 6.44 -6.46 -19.45
C LEU A 510 6.62 -7.51 -18.34
N ALA A 511 5.62 -8.37 -18.16
CA ALA A 511 5.67 -9.45 -17.18
C ALA A 511 6.78 -10.45 -17.49
N ASN A 512 6.92 -10.84 -18.76
CA ASN A 512 7.98 -11.73 -19.20
C ASN A 512 9.37 -11.10 -19.00
N MET A 513 9.56 -9.85 -19.40
CA MET A 513 10.80 -9.09 -19.16
C MET A 513 11.18 -9.13 -17.68
N ARG A 514 10.22 -8.84 -16.78
CA ARG A 514 10.44 -8.85 -15.34
C ARG A 514 10.78 -10.23 -14.77
N LYS A 515 10.19 -11.31 -15.32
CA LYS A 515 10.47 -12.70 -14.91
C LYS A 515 11.86 -13.16 -15.36
N VAL A 516 12.24 -12.83 -16.58
CA VAL A 516 13.49 -13.26 -17.19
C VAL A 516 14.70 -12.49 -16.63
N HIS A 517 14.56 -11.18 -16.38
CA HIS A 517 15.66 -10.33 -15.97
C HIS A 517 15.66 -10.05 -14.49
N ALA A 518 16.49 -10.79 -13.72
CA ALA A 518 16.62 -10.61 -12.27
C ALA A 518 17.07 -9.20 -11.86
N ALA A 519 17.79 -8.50 -12.76
CA ALA A 519 18.24 -7.12 -12.59
C ALA A 519 17.12 -6.17 -12.13
N VAL A 520 15.88 -6.36 -12.59
CA VAL A 520 14.72 -5.54 -12.19
C VAL A 520 14.57 -5.46 -10.65
N ARG A 521 14.95 -6.51 -9.93
CA ARG A 521 14.83 -6.60 -8.46
C ARG A 521 16.11 -6.18 -7.72
N HIS A 522 17.11 -5.67 -8.46
CA HIS A 522 18.38 -5.30 -7.86
C HIS A 522 18.27 -3.96 -7.12
N ALA A 523 18.95 -3.85 -5.98
CA ALA A 523 18.93 -2.64 -5.16
C ALA A 523 19.66 -1.45 -5.81
N LYS A 524 20.73 -1.70 -6.60
CA LYS A 524 21.50 -0.62 -7.21
C LYS A 524 20.74 0.01 -8.36
N ARG A 525 20.57 1.32 -8.31
CA ARG A 525 19.85 2.15 -9.29
C ARG A 525 20.60 3.45 -9.49
N GLU A 526 20.47 4.05 -10.67
CA GLU A 526 21.20 5.25 -11.03
C GLU A 526 20.45 6.00 -12.14
N ILE A 527 20.26 7.30 -11.98
CA ILE A 527 19.78 8.17 -13.05
C ILE A 527 20.98 8.52 -13.94
N LEU A 528 20.95 8.06 -15.19
CA LEU A 528 22.05 8.27 -16.14
C LEU A 528 21.87 9.52 -16.99
N HIS A 529 20.62 9.90 -17.25
CA HIS A 529 20.26 11.05 -18.07
C HIS A 529 18.88 11.54 -17.66
N CYS A 530 18.74 12.86 -17.58
CA CYS A 530 17.46 13.52 -17.40
C CYS A 530 17.51 14.90 -18.04
N ASP A 531 16.60 15.15 -18.97
CA ASP A 531 16.52 16.45 -19.68
C ASP A 531 15.05 16.83 -19.87
N ASP A 532 14.65 17.91 -19.21
CA ASP A 532 13.28 18.41 -19.25
C ASP A 532 12.95 19.15 -20.57
N GLN A 533 13.96 19.58 -21.35
CA GLN A 533 13.71 20.24 -22.64
C GLN A 533 13.36 19.24 -23.73
N SER A 534 14.10 18.12 -23.79
CA SER A 534 13.80 17.00 -24.69
C SER A 534 12.78 16.04 -24.10
N GLU A 535 12.38 16.21 -22.85
CA GLU A 535 11.49 15.32 -22.09
C GLU A 535 11.96 13.84 -22.12
N THR A 536 13.27 13.62 -21.86
CA THR A 536 13.88 12.31 -21.87
C THR A 536 14.49 11.96 -20.53
N LEU A 537 14.36 10.68 -20.14
CA LEU A 537 14.91 10.12 -18.90
C LEU A 537 15.55 8.77 -19.19
N VAL A 538 16.74 8.53 -18.65
CA VAL A 538 17.37 7.20 -18.65
C VAL A 538 17.80 6.84 -17.26
N LEU A 539 17.37 5.69 -16.79
CA LEU A 539 17.82 5.10 -15.53
C LEU A 539 18.44 3.71 -15.79
N ALA A 540 19.39 3.34 -14.94
CA ALA A 540 19.97 2.01 -14.91
C ALA A 540 19.61 1.29 -13.61
N ILE A 541 19.32 -0.01 -13.70
CA ILE A 541 18.99 -0.87 -12.57
C ILE A 541 19.89 -2.10 -12.63
N GLY A 542 20.48 -2.49 -11.49
CA GLY A 542 21.42 -3.59 -11.41
C GLY A 542 22.86 -3.17 -11.69
N ALA A 543 23.76 -4.15 -11.82
CA ALA A 543 25.17 -3.95 -12.02
C ALA A 543 25.78 -5.08 -12.88
N GLY A 544 26.92 -4.78 -13.54
CA GLY A 544 27.63 -5.74 -14.38
C GLY A 544 26.75 -6.31 -15.48
N LYS A 545 26.81 -7.62 -15.69
CA LYS A 545 26.00 -8.33 -16.70
C LYS A 545 24.50 -8.37 -16.42
N GLU A 546 24.09 -8.14 -15.18
CA GLU A 546 22.69 -8.07 -14.78
C GLU A 546 22.15 -6.64 -14.78
N ARG A 547 22.79 -5.70 -15.48
CA ARG A 547 22.33 -4.32 -15.61
C ARG A 547 21.30 -4.21 -16.73
N LEU A 548 20.23 -3.46 -16.45
CA LEU A 548 19.26 -3.02 -17.47
C LEU A 548 19.19 -1.49 -17.50
N TRP A 549 18.75 -0.96 -18.64
CA TRP A 549 18.55 0.47 -18.83
C TRP A 549 17.11 0.72 -19.25
N VAL A 550 16.47 1.69 -18.63
CA VAL A 550 15.13 2.16 -18.99
C VAL A 550 15.29 3.54 -19.61
N ALA A 551 14.95 3.66 -20.89
CA ALA A 551 15.02 4.92 -21.63
C ALA A 551 13.60 5.36 -21.99
N LEU A 552 13.22 6.58 -21.60
CA LEU A 552 11.89 7.14 -21.77
C LEU A 552 11.94 8.43 -22.57
N ASN A 553 11.00 8.61 -23.49
CA ASN A 553 10.72 9.84 -24.19
C ASN A 553 9.24 10.22 -23.96
N ARG A 554 8.99 11.27 -23.19
CA ARG A 554 7.63 11.77 -22.92
C ARG A 554 7.21 12.88 -23.90
N SER A 555 8.10 13.31 -24.80
CA SER A 555 7.77 14.36 -25.76
C SER A 555 6.96 13.83 -26.95
N GLU A 556 6.27 14.74 -27.64
CA GLU A 556 5.55 14.47 -28.91
C GLU A 556 6.50 14.43 -30.12
N LEU A 557 7.82 14.48 -29.90
CA LEU A 557 8.84 14.41 -30.96
C LEU A 557 9.74 13.20 -30.75
N SER A 558 10.28 12.67 -31.86
CA SER A 558 11.34 11.66 -31.75
C SER A 558 12.59 12.28 -31.16
N GLN A 559 13.21 11.56 -30.21
CA GLN A 559 14.42 12.00 -29.52
C GLN A 559 15.58 11.03 -29.80
N VAL A 560 16.79 11.58 -29.88
CA VAL A 560 18.01 10.79 -30.08
C VAL A 560 18.88 10.90 -28.83
N LEU A 561 19.15 9.77 -28.20
CA LEU A 561 20.00 9.65 -27.02
C LEU A 561 21.27 8.90 -27.33
N THR A 562 22.36 9.24 -26.64
CA THR A 562 23.62 8.49 -26.66
C THR A 562 23.90 8.00 -25.25
N LEU A 563 23.97 6.68 -25.09
CA LEU A 563 24.27 6.02 -23.82
C LEU A 563 25.67 5.46 -23.81
N ASN A 564 26.39 5.65 -22.71
CA ASN A 564 27.67 4.99 -22.47
C ASN A 564 27.42 3.55 -21.98
N VAL A 565 27.81 2.57 -22.79
CA VAL A 565 27.61 1.13 -22.53
C VAL A 565 28.95 0.39 -22.65
N SER A 566 29.96 0.92 -21.98
CA SER A 566 31.37 0.62 -22.15
C SER A 566 31.76 -0.87 -22.04
N GLU A 567 30.91 -1.72 -21.50
CA GLU A 567 31.18 -3.15 -21.30
C GLU A 567 30.35 -4.06 -22.22
N ALA A 568 29.57 -3.48 -23.15
CA ALA A 568 28.67 -4.24 -24.02
C ALA A 568 28.91 -3.94 -25.48
N ASP A 569 29.00 -4.98 -26.31
CA ASP A 569 29.06 -4.84 -27.78
C ASP A 569 27.71 -4.38 -28.38
N GLY A 570 26.63 -4.52 -27.60
CA GLY A 570 25.28 -4.11 -27.92
C GLY A 570 24.28 -4.55 -26.86
N LEU A 571 23.05 -4.04 -26.99
CA LEU A 571 21.95 -4.31 -26.06
C LEU A 571 20.72 -4.81 -26.85
N TYR A 572 19.81 -5.46 -26.15
CA TYR A 572 18.54 -5.92 -26.69
C TYR A 572 17.38 -5.22 -26.03
N ASN A 573 16.34 -4.92 -26.78
CA ASN A 573 15.07 -4.53 -26.17
C ASN A 573 14.48 -5.74 -25.42
N GLY A 574 14.31 -5.60 -24.11
CA GLY A 574 13.77 -6.65 -23.25
C GLY A 574 12.33 -7.06 -23.54
N LEU A 575 11.59 -6.29 -24.37
CA LEU A 575 10.20 -6.58 -24.73
C LEU A 575 10.07 -7.37 -26.03
N ASN A 576 10.91 -7.08 -27.04
CA ASN A 576 10.77 -7.66 -28.39
C ASN A 576 12.07 -8.25 -28.95
N ALA A 577 13.14 -8.27 -28.15
CA ALA A 577 14.46 -8.77 -28.52
C ALA A 577 15.14 -8.05 -29.71
N GLU A 578 14.70 -6.84 -30.07
CA GLU A 578 15.38 -6.00 -31.06
C GLU A 578 16.80 -5.69 -30.61
N TYR A 579 17.77 -5.83 -31.53
CA TYR A 579 19.18 -5.65 -31.21
C TYR A 579 19.68 -4.25 -31.56
N PHE A 580 20.40 -3.63 -30.64
CA PHE A 580 21.04 -2.33 -30.78
C PHE A 580 22.55 -2.48 -30.63
N LYS A 581 23.28 -2.20 -31.69
CA LYS A 581 24.76 -2.33 -31.74
C LYS A 581 25.42 -1.09 -31.15
N ALA A 582 26.28 -1.29 -30.16
CA ALA A 582 27.16 -0.22 -29.66
C ALA A 582 28.35 -0.01 -30.58
N LYS A 583 28.89 1.23 -30.65
CA LYS A 583 30.11 1.61 -31.34
C LYS A 583 31.03 2.36 -30.37
N ALA A 584 32.25 1.87 -30.19
CA ALA A 584 33.24 2.45 -29.28
C ALA A 584 32.66 2.72 -27.86
N GLY A 585 31.92 1.76 -27.30
CA GLY A 585 31.33 1.88 -25.98
C GLY A 585 30.13 2.85 -25.89
N GLN A 586 29.62 3.31 -27.03
CA GLN A 586 28.44 4.20 -27.09
C GLN A 586 27.30 3.56 -27.87
N LEU A 587 26.12 3.69 -27.37
CA LEU A 587 24.88 3.27 -28.02
C LEU A 587 24.04 4.50 -28.36
N ARG A 588 23.75 4.67 -29.64
CA ARG A 588 22.84 5.70 -30.13
C ARG A 588 21.42 5.11 -30.28
N LEU A 589 20.47 5.68 -29.57
CA LEU A 589 19.06 5.27 -29.57
C LEU A 589 18.20 6.36 -30.17
N THR A 590 17.23 5.96 -31.00
CA THR A 590 16.14 6.84 -31.41
C THR A 590 14.87 6.39 -30.68
N LEU A 591 14.30 7.23 -29.85
CA LEU A 591 13.04 6.99 -29.15
C LEU A 591 11.91 7.69 -29.90
N SER A 592 10.91 6.94 -30.26
CA SER A 592 9.69 7.50 -30.87
C SER A 592 8.96 8.45 -29.91
N PRO A 593 8.04 9.30 -30.37
CA PRO A 593 7.21 10.13 -29.50
C PRO A 593 6.45 9.31 -28.48
N LEU A 594 6.39 9.79 -27.23
CA LEU A 594 5.65 9.15 -26.12
C LEU A 594 5.92 7.65 -26.00
N SER A 595 7.19 7.26 -26.05
CA SER A 595 7.61 5.87 -26.00
C SER A 595 8.80 5.62 -25.09
N GLY A 596 9.07 4.35 -24.78
CA GLY A 596 10.23 3.95 -24.01
C GLY A 596 10.74 2.56 -24.37
N LEU A 597 11.96 2.27 -23.93
CA LEU A 597 12.64 0.99 -24.13
C LEU A 597 13.21 0.49 -22.81
N VAL A 598 13.17 -0.81 -22.60
CA VAL A 598 13.99 -1.48 -21.59
C VAL A 598 15.09 -2.24 -22.31
N LEU A 599 16.32 -1.84 -22.10
CA LEU A 599 17.49 -2.43 -22.74
C LEU A 599 18.18 -3.38 -21.77
N VAL A 600 18.53 -4.55 -22.25
CA VAL A 600 19.18 -5.62 -21.49
C VAL A 600 20.42 -6.14 -22.20
N GLN A 601 21.40 -6.60 -21.45
CA GLN A 601 22.54 -7.33 -21.97
C GLN A 601 22.17 -8.83 -22.07
N LYS A 602 22.60 -9.49 -23.10
CA LYS A 602 22.38 -10.93 -23.31
C LYS A 602 23.41 -11.77 -22.58
#